data_6c66a07c55310e83c0407fa753f32d68
#
_entry.id   6c66a07c55310e83c0407fa753f32d68
#
_cell.length_a   1.000
_cell.length_b   1.000
_cell.length_c   1.000
_cell.angle_alpha   90.00
_cell.angle_beta   90.00
_cell.angle_gamma   90.00
#
_symmetry.space_group_name_H-M   'P 1'
#
loop_
_entity.id
_entity.type
_entity.pdbx_description
1 polymer ?
#
loop_
_entity_poly.entity_id
_entity_poly.type
_entity_poly.pdbx_seq_one_letter_code
_entity_poly.pdbx_strand_id
1 'polypeptide(L)'
;ARREELREWVRTQREREKTWRSEHKELSRKLDLFLSGKVPEMDYKGLEIKPDGATRAASASVLSFYAERIENMIVASADLCNSDKTDGYLKKTKAFSKGDFSGKFFQAGVSELTMACIANGMALHGGVIPACGTFFVFSDYMKPAVRLAALMHLHVIYIWTHDSFRVGEDGPTHQPVEHEAQIRLMEHLKNHRGERSMLVLRPADGEETVTAWKLAIEEHRPVALILSRQNIKNLPALNHSRREEAAQLSKGAYIVVDAAKPAVVMLASGSEVATLVEGAELLSKEGIAVRIVSVPSEGLFRDQPKSYQQTVLPQGVVRYGLTSGLPVTL
;
A
#
# COMPACT_ATOMS: atom_id res chain seq x y z
N ALA A 1 20.61 -6.15 -42.95
CA ALA A 1 20.76 -7.48 -42.31
C ALA A 1 20.04 -7.51 -40.97
N ARG A 2 20.54 -6.91 -39.89
CA ARG A 2 19.99 -7.02 -38.49
C ARG A 2 18.50 -6.58 -38.39
N ARG A 3 18.08 -5.54 -39.16
CA ARG A 3 16.67 -5.07 -39.16
C ARG A 3 15.72 -6.08 -39.81
N GLU A 4 16.17 -6.80 -40.81
CA GLU A 4 15.40 -7.84 -41.47
C GLU A 4 15.30 -9.11 -40.65
N GLU A 5 16.38 -9.52 -40.00
CA GLU A 5 16.40 -10.61 -39.02
C GLU A 5 15.42 -10.38 -37.89
N LEU A 6 15.40 -9.14 -37.32
CA LEU A 6 14.45 -8.78 -36.28
C LEU A 6 12.98 -8.80 -36.78
N ARG A 7 12.72 -8.33 -38.02
CA ARG A 7 11.39 -8.38 -38.58
C ARG A 7 10.91 -9.83 -38.81
N GLU A 8 11.82 -10.68 -39.30
CA GLU A 8 11.52 -12.10 -39.50
C GLU A 8 11.27 -12.79 -38.16
N TRP A 9 12.09 -12.55 -37.16
CA TRP A 9 11.88 -13.06 -35.81
C TRP A 9 10.52 -12.63 -35.23
N VAL A 10 10.15 -11.33 -35.34
CA VAL A 10 8.84 -10.84 -34.89
C VAL A 10 7.70 -11.54 -35.61
N ARG A 11 7.82 -11.75 -36.93
CA ARG A 11 6.81 -12.47 -37.73
C ARG A 11 6.62 -13.88 -37.22
N THR A 12 7.71 -14.61 -37.07
CA THR A 12 7.72 -15.99 -36.55
C THR A 12 7.10 -16.07 -35.16
N GLN A 13 7.44 -15.13 -34.24
CA GLN A 13 6.83 -15.12 -32.90
C GLN A 13 5.33 -14.87 -32.95
N ARG A 14 4.86 -13.94 -33.79
CA ARG A 14 3.42 -13.68 -33.97
C ARG A 14 2.65 -14.87 -34.54
N GLU A 15 3.23 -15.60 -35.48
CA GLU A 15 2.63 -16.82 -36.01
C GLU A 15 2.56 -17.90 -34.91
N ARG A 16 3.64 -18.12 -34.14
CA ARG A 16 3.64 -19.05 -33.02
C ARG A 16 2.59 -18.68 -31.97
N GLU A 17 2.50 -17.41 -31.60
CA GLU A 17 1.48 -16.95 -30.69
C GLU A 17 0.07 -17.19 -31.22
N LYS A 18 -0.18 -16.88 -32.48
CA LYS A 18 -1.49 -17.10 -33.15
C LYS A 18 -1.88 -18.58 -33.13
N THR A 19 -0.94 -19.46 -33.43
CA THR A 19 -1.15 -20.92 -33.40
C THR A 19 -1.47 -21.37 -32.00
N TRP A 20 -0.63 -20.99 -31.00
CA TRP A 20 -0.84 -21.32 -29.60
C TRP A 20 -2.20 -20.85 -29.09
N ARG A 21 -2.61 -19.62 -29.41
CA ARG A 21 -3.92 -19.07 -29.02
C ARG A 21 -5.09 -19.85 -29.64
N SER A 22 -4.93 -20.36 -30.83
CA SER A 22 -5.97 -21.17 -31.51
C SER A 22 -6.12 -22.56 -30.88
N GLU A 23 -5.02 -23.14 -30.42
CA GLU A 23 -4.96 -24.46 -29.77
C GLU A 23 -5.35 -24.41 -28.30
N HIS A 24 -5.10 -23.26 -27.61
CA HIS A 24 -5.30 -23.09 -26.17
C HIS A 24 -6.27 -21.95 -25.83
N LYS A 25 -7.51 -22.05 -26.30
CA LYS A 25 -8.51 -20.96 -26.21
C LYS A 25 -8.76 -20.45 -24.77
N GLU A 26 -8.83 -21.36 -23.80
CA GLU A 26 -9.05 -20.97 -22.39
C GLU A 26 -7.83 -20.24 -21.82
N LEU A 27 -6.63 -20.77 -22.02
CA LEU A 27 -5.39 -20.12 -21.58
C LEU A 27 -5.18 -18.78 -22.29
N SER A 28 -5.57 -18.67 -23.56
CA SER A 28 -5.52 -17.41 -24.31
C SER A 28 -6.44 -16.35 -23.69
N ARG A 29 -7.68 -16.70 -23.32
CA ARG A 29 -8.59 -15.78 -22.64
C ARG A 29 -8.04 -15.34 -21.27
N LYS A 30 -7.46 -16.27 -20.54
CA LYS A 30 -6.83 -16.02 -19.25
C LYS A 30 -5.62 -15.09 -19.39
N LEU A 31 -4.78 -15.31 -20.37
CA LEU A 31 -3.66 -14.43 -20.69
C LEU A 31 -4.13 -13.02 -21.02
N ASP A 32 -5.18 -12.89 -21.85
CA ASP A 32 -5.76 -11.59 -22.21
C ASP A 32 -6.33 -10.87 -20.97
N LEU A 33 -6.98 -11.61 -20.05
CA LEU A 33 -7.44 -11.06 -18.79
C LEU A 33 -6.27 -10.53 -17.95
N PHE A 34 -5.21 -11.31 -17.79
CA PHE A 34 -4.04 -10.90 -17.01
C PHE A 34 -3.33 -9.69 -17.63
N LEU A 35 -3.15 -9.69 -18.95
CA LEU A 35 -2.54 -8.57 -19.69
C LEU A 35 -3.42 -7.30 -19.68
N SER A 36 -4.73 -7.43 -19.45
CA SER A 36 -5.62 -6.28 -19.34
C SER A 36 -5.41 -5.46 -18.05
N GLY A 37 -4.69 -5.98 -17.08
CA GLY A 37 -4.50 -5.36 -15.76
C GLY A 37 -5.75 -5.35 -14.87
N LYS A 38 -6.85 -5.98 -15.32
CA LYS A 38 -8.08 -6.06 -14.52
C LYS A 38 -7.93 -7.03 -13.37
N VAL A 39 -8.36 -6.59 -12.21
CA VAL A 39 -8.43 -7.39 -10.99
C VAL A 39 -9.83 -8.01 -10.89
N PRO A 40 -9.97 -9.26 -10.42
CA PRO A 40 -11.28 -9.85 -10.20
C PRO A 40 -12.06 -9.08 -9.11
N GLU A 41 -13.37 -8.97 -9.29
CA GLU A 41 -14.24 -8.48 -8.22
C GLU A 41 -14.16 -9.42 -7.02
N MET A 42 -14.00 -8.87 -5.83
CA MET A 42 -13.82 -9.65 -4.61
C MET A 42 -14.81 -9.21 -3.53
N ASP A 43 -15.49 -10.19 -2.91
CA ASP A 43 -16.29 -9.94 -1.71
C ASP A 43 -15.41 -10.09 -0.45
N TYR A 44 -15.22 -8.98 0.24
CA TYR A 44 -14.41 -8.91 1.46
C TYR A 44 -15.21 -9.18 2.76
N LYS A 45 -16.49 -9.49 2.68
CA LYS A 45 -17.34 -9.70 3.88
C LYS A 45 -16.82 -10.82 4.79
N GLY A 46 -16.27 -11.88 4.20
CA GLY A 46 -15.67 -13.00 4.94
C GLY A 46 -14.22 -12.79 5.38
N LEU A 47 -13.64 -11.65 5.12
CA LEU A 47 -12.28 -11.33 5.57
C LEU A 47 -12.30 -10.82 7.01
N GLU A 48 -11.89 -11.67 7.94
CA GLU A 48 -11.78 -11.31 9.35
C GLU A 48 -10.41 -10.69 9.64
N ILE A 49 -10.43 -9.56 10.32
CA ILE A 49 -9.24 -8.87 10.81
C ILE A 49 -9.23 -8.91 12.32
N LYS A 50 -8.14 -9.38 12.91
CA LYS A 50 -7.98 -9.37 14.35
C LYS A 50 -8.02 -7.92 14.87
N PRO A 51 -8.92 -7.58 15.78
CA PRO A 51 -8.97 -6.24 16.37
C PRO A 51 -7.70 -5.97 17.19
N ASP A 52 -7.40 -4.70 17.36
CA ASP A 52 -6.25 -4.20 18.13
C ASP A 52 -4.92 -4.85 17.74
N GLY A 53 -4.76 -5.15 16.46
CA GLY A 53 -3.57 -5.77 15.90
C GLY A 53 -2.63 -4.78 15.20
N ALA A 54 -1.44 -5.25 14.86
CA ALA A 54 -0.53 -4.51 14.00
C ALA A 54 -1.07 -4.46 12.57
N THR A 55 -0.90 -3.34 11.86
CA THR A 55 -1.38 -3.23 10.47
C THR A 55 -0.63 -4.16 9.52
N ARG A 56 0.64 -4.52 9.82
CA ARG A 56 1.34 -5.60 9.09
C ARG A 56 0.65 -6.97 9.24
N ALA A 57 0.04 -7.25 10.42
CA ALA A 57 -0.69 -8.50 10.62
C ALA A 57 -2.03 -8.50 9.87
N ALA A 58 -2.73 -7.37 9.84
CA ALA A 58 -3.91 -7.19 9.00
C ALA A 58 -3.56 -7.36 7.51
N SER A 59 -2.43 -6.80 7.07
CA SER A 59 -1.89 -7.01 5.71
C SER A 59 -1.65 -8.48 5.40
N ALA A 60 -1.13 -9.28 6.34
CA ALA A 60 -0.96 -10.73 6.16
C ALA A 60 -2.31 -11.44 5.91
N SER A 61 -3.37 -11.03 6.63
CA SER A 61 -4.72 -11.57 6.41
C SER A 61 -5.24 -11.24 5.01
N VAL A 62 -5.03 -10.00 4.55
CA VAL A 62 -5.40 -9.60 3.18
C VAL A 62 -4.58 -10.35 2.14
N LEU A 63 -3.27 -10.49 2.35
CA LEU A 63 -2.39 -11.25 1.46
C LEU A 63 -2.80 -12.73 1.37
N SER A 64 -3.16 -13.36 2.50
CA SER A 64 -3.72 -14.71 2.52
C SER A 64 -5.01 -14.81 1.71
N PHE A 65 -5.89 -13.81 1.83
CA PHE A 65 -7.14 -13.72 1.06
C PHE A 65 -6.88 -13.57 -0.45
N TYR A 66 -5.91 -12.76 -0.85
CA TYR A 66 -5.53 -12.57 -2.26
C TYR A 66 -4.84 -13.79 -2.86
N ALA A 67 -4.05 -14.52 -2.08
CA ALA A 67 -3.37 -15.73 -2.53
C ALA A 67 -4.32 -16.78 -3.11
N GLU A 68 -5.55 -16.82 -2.59
CA GLU A 68 -6.60 -17.75 -3.02
C GLU A 68 -7.46 -17.21 -4.17
N ARG A 69 -7.41 -15.89 -4.45
CA ARG A 69 -8.35 -15.21 -5.38
C ARG A 69 -7.68 -14.54 -6.56
N ILE A 70 -6.41 -14.16 -6.42
CA ILE A 70 -5.65 -13.47 -7.48
C ILE A 70 -4.55 -14.42 -7.96
N GLU A 71 -4.77 -15.01 -9.12
CA GLU A 71 -3.87 -16.05 -9.63
C GLU A 71 -2.53 -15.47 -10.11
N ASN A 72 -2.57 -14.27 -10.69
CA ASN A 72 -1.41 -13.60 -11.30
C ASN A 72 -0.71 -12.59 -10.37
N MET A 73 -0.94 -12.65 -9.08
CA MET A 73 -0.18 -11.87 -8.10
C MET A 73 1.11 -12.61 -7.74
N ILE A 74 2.23 -11.90 -7.65
CA ILE A 74 3.51 -12.40 -7.19
C ILE A 74 3.97 -11.53 -6.04
N VAL A 75 4.24 -12.16 -4.89
CA VAL A 75 4.75 -11.46 -3.71
C VAL A 75 6.19 -11.82 -3.48
N ALA A 76 7.01 -10.85 -3.12
CA ALA A 76 8.42 -11.02 -2.80
C ALA A 76 8.74 -10.50 -1.40
N SER A 77 9.80 -11.02 -0.78
CA SER A 77 10.38 -10.48 0.45
C SER A 77 11.90 -10.51 0.40
N ALA A 78 12.53 -9.50 1.01
CA ALA A 78 13.97 -9.39 1.17
C ALA A 78 14.47 -10.17 2.40
N ASP A 79 14.15 -11.47 2.46
CA ASP A 79 14.49 -12.42 3.55
C ASP A 79 13.85 -12.06 4.92
N LEU A 80 12.74 -11.32 4.89
CA LEU A 80 12.05 -10.82 6.09
C LEU A 80 10.59 -11.28 6.18
N CYS A 81 10.16 -12.28 5.40
CA CYS A 81 8.75 -12.60 5.22
C CYS A 81 8.00 -12.89 6.53
N ASN A 82 8.66 -13.46 7.54
CA ASN A 82 8.07 -13.68 8.86
C ASN A 82 7.86 -12.38 9.64
N SER A 83 8.71 -11.37 9.42
CA SER A 83 8.67 -10.09 10.10
C SER A 83 7.86 -9.04 9.36
N ASP A 84 8.01 -8.93 8.04
CA ASP A 84 7.22 -8.04 7.20
C ASP A 84 5.80 -8.58 6.94
N LYS A 85 5.54 -9.83 7.37
CA LYS A 85 4.24 -10.52 7.28
C LYS A 85 3.77 -10.85 5.88
N THR A 86 4.66 -10.84 4.89
CA THR A 86 4.37 -11.40 3.56
C THR A 86 4.24 -12.93 3.59
N ASP A 87 4.69 -13.58 4.69
CA ASP A 87 4.46 -15.00 4.95
C ASP A 87 2.97 -15.40 4.95
N GLY A 88 2.05 -14.45 5.17
CA GLY A 88 0.62 -14.68 5.00
C GLY A 88 0.25 -15.14 3.59
N TYR A 89 0.93 -14.60 2.58
CA TYR A 89 0.78 -15.03 1.19
C TYR A 89 1.51 -16.36 0.92
N LEU A 90 2.74 -16.50 1.42
CA LEU A 90 3.55 -17.71 1.22
C LEU A 90 2.87 -18.96 1.79
N LYS A 91 2.22 -18.86 2.95
CA LYS A 91 1.49 -19.99 3.58
C LYS A 91 0.34 -20.55 2.74
N LYS A 92 -0.19 -19.76 1.82
CA LYS A 92 -1.30 -20.14 0.92
C LYS A 92 -0.82 -20.46 -0.50
N THR A 93 0.46 -20.26 -0.78
CA THR A 93 1.10 -20.49 -2.08
C THR A 93 2.38 -21.29 -1.89
N LYS A 94 3.29 -21.23 -2.85
CA LYS A 94 4.67 -21.74 -2.69
C LYS A 94 5.66 -20.75 -3.26
N ALA A 95 6.89 -20.84 -2.77
CA ALA A 95 8.00 -20.09 -3.34
C ALA A 95 8.44 -20.66 -4.71
N PHE A 96 9.01 -19.81 -5.54
CA PHE A 96 9.79 -20.26 -6.70
C PHE A 96 10.99 -21.09 -6.24
N SER A 97 11.32 -22.10 -7.02
CA SER A 97 12.53 -22.88 -6.84
C SER A 97 13.21 -23.14 -8.19
N LYS A 98 14.46 -23.56 -8.16
CA LYS A 98 15.21 -23.90 -9.38
C LYS A 98 14.47 -24.99 -10.16
N GLY A 99 14.05 -24.66 -11.38
CA GLY A 99 13.32 -25.58 -12.26
C GLY A 99 11.83 -25.69 -11.97
N ASP A 100 11.29 -24.98 -10.95
CA ASP A 100 9.85 -24.92 -10.66
C ASP A 100 9.40 -23.46 -10.45
N PHE A 101 8.77 -22.91 -11.47
CA PHE A 101 8.21 -21.56 -11.51
C PHE A 101 6.69 -21.53 -11.31
N SER A 102 6.07 -22.62 -10.84
CA SER A 102 4.64 -22.67 -10.55
C SER A 102 4.28 -22.01 -9.22
N GLY A 103 5.25 -21.56 -8.44
CA GLY A 103 5.05 -20.75 -7.23
C GLY A 103 4.60 -19.32 -7.54
N LYS A 104 4.20 -18.62 -6.49
CA LYS A 104 3.79 -17.22 -6.54
C LYS A 104 4.54 -16.34 -5.55
N PHE A 105 5.54 -16.89 -4.88
CA PHE A 105 6.35 -16.17 -3.90
C PHE A 105 7.82 -16.16 -4.31
N PHE A 106 8.40 -14.97 -4.35
CA PHE A 106 9.81 -14.77 -4.71
C PHE A 106 10.64 -14.44 -3.47
N GLN A 107 11.51 -15.36 -3.09
CA GLN A 107 12.50 -15.17 -2.03
C GLN A 107 13.71 -14.45 -2.60
N ALA A 108 13.74 -13.11 -2.42
CA ALA A 108 14.77 -12.28 -3.05
C ALA A 108 16.13 -12.32 -2.33
N GLY A 109 16.19 -12.86 -1.11
CA GLY A 109 17.34 -12.69 -0.23
C GLY A 109 17.47 -11.24 0.26
N VAL A 110 18.54 -10.93 0.99
CA VAL A 110 18.81 -9.57 1.50
C VAL A 110 19.33 -8.70 0.33
N SER A 111 18.40 -8.29 -0.54
CA SER A 111 18.73 -7.51 -1.74
C SER A 111 17.54 -6.66 -2.22
N GLU A 112 17.20 -5.63 -1.48
CA GLU A 112 16.01 -4.79 -1.68
C GLU A 112 16.00 -4.11 -3.05
N LEU A 113 17.15 -3.60 -3.50
CA LEU A 113 17.25 -2.98 -4.83
C LEU A 113 16.96 -3.99 -5.94
N THR A 114 17.56 -5.17 -5.87
CA THR A 114 17.35 -6.22 -6.87
C THR A 114 15.90 -6.68 -6.88
N MET A 115 15.30 -6.91 -5.71
CA MET A 115 13.90 -7.26 -5.56
C MET A 115 12.98 -6.22 -6.21
N ALA A 116 13.19 -4.94 -5.93
CA ALA A 116 12.40 -3.86 -6.51
C ALA A 116 12.60 -3.74 -8.03
N CYS A 117 13.83 -3.92 -8.54
CA CYS A 117 14.09 -3.93 -9.98
C CYS A 117 13.41 -5.12 -10.68
N ILE A 118 13.40 -6.30 -10.06
CA ILE A 118 12.70 -7.48 -10.59
C ILE A 118 11.18 -7.21 -10.61
N ALA A 119 10.62 -6.65 -9.53
CA ALA A 119 9.21 -6.26 -9.48
C ALA A 119 8.86 -5.26 -10.58
N ASN A 120 9.71 -4.26 -10.84
CA ASN A 120 9.56 -3.33 -11.96
C ASN A 120 9.57 -4.06 -13.31
N GLY A 121 10.48 -5.01 -13.49
CA GLY A 121 10.55 -5.83 -14.72
C GLY A 121 9.28 -6.67 -14.93
N MET A 122 8.73 -7.26 -13.86
CA MET A 122 7.47 -8.00 -13.90
C MET A 122 6.31 -7.09 -14.29
N ALA A 123 6.19 -5.91 -13.66
CA ALA A 123 5.14 -4.94 -14.00
C ALA A 123 5.27 -4.41 -15.44
N LEU A 124 6.49 -4.17 -15.90
CA LEU A 124 6.76 -3.71 -17.27
C LEU A 124 6.42 -4.77 -18.31
N HIS A 125 6.68 -6.05 -18.01
CA HIS A 125 6.28 -7.17 -18.88
C HIS A 125 4.75 -7.27 -18.98
N GLY A 126 4.04 -6.97 -17.89
CA GLY A 126 2.59 -7.09 -17.79
C GLY A 126 2.11 -8.52 -17.48
N GLY A 127 0.82 -8.63 -17.22
CA GLY A 127 0.17 -9.92 -16.93
C GLY A 127 0.32 -10.40 -15.49
N VAL A 128 1.13 -9.74 -14.66
CA VAL A 128 1.30 -10.05 -13.23
C VAL A 128 1.22 -8.79 -12.39
N ILE A 129 0.81 -8.95 -11.14
CA ILE A 129 0.73 -7.88 -10.13
C ILE A 129 1.84 -8.14 -9.10
N PRO A 130 2.97 -7.43 -9.19
CA PRO A 130 4.07 -7.62 -8.25
C PRO A 130 3.84 -6.82 -6.96
N ALA A 131 4.10 -7.47 -5.82
CA ALA A 131 4.22 -6.82 -4.52
C ALA A 131 5.53 -7.26 -3.87
N CYS A 132 6.21 -6.36 -3.17
CA CYS A 132 7.46 -6.69 -2.51
C CYS A 132 7.58 -6.05 -1.13
N GLY A 133 8.00 -6.84 -0.16
CA GLY A 133 8.05 -6.52 1.26
C GLY A 133 9.46 -6.40 1.83
N THR A 134 9.63 -5.41 2.71
CA THR A 134 10.80 -5.25 3.59
C THR A 134 10.43 -4.28 4.73
N PHE A 135 11.38 -3.95 5.61
CA PHE A 135 11.20 -2.89 6.60
C PHE A 135 11.28 -1.51 5.97
N PHE A 136 10.55 -0.55 6.54
CA PHE A 136 10.42 0.77 5.93
C PHE A 136 11.77 1.52 5.85
N VAL A 137 12.64 1.35 6.83
CA VAL A 137 14.00 1.92 6.78
C VAL A 137 14.79 1.45 5.55
N PHE A 138 14.58 0.20 5.11
CA PHE A 138 15.27 -0.37 3.95
C PHE A 138 14.68 0.07 2.61
N SER A 139 13.61 0.89 2.63
CA SER A 139 13.16 1.61 1.43
C SER A 139 14.27 2.49 0.84
N ASP A 140 15.26 2.90 1.67
CA ASP A 140 16.46 3.62 1.20
C ASP A 140 17.20 2.87 0.11
N TYR A 141 17.33 1.55 0.23
CA TYR A 141 17.97 0.72 -0.79
C TYR A 141 17.11 0.54 -2.04
N MET A 142 15.77 0.72 -1.92
CA MET A 142 14.83 0.56 -3.03
C MET A 142 14.57 1.84 -3.82
N LYS A 143 14.90 3.01 -3.29
CA LYS A 143 14.55 4.32 -3.87
C LYS A 143 14.86 4.49 -5.35
N PRO A 144 16.02 4.08 -5.89
CA PRO A 144 16.28 4.19 -7.33
C PRO A 144 15.26 3.42 -8.16
N ALA A 145 14.89 2.20 -7.74
CA ALA A 145 13.89 1.38 -8.44
C ALA A 145 12.48 1.97 -8.28
N VAL A 146 12.11 2.43 -7.08
CA VAL A 146 10.82 3.09 -6.82
C VAL A 146 10.65 4.33 -7.69
N ARG A 147 11.70 5.15 -7.81
CA ARG A 147 11.72 6.33 -8.69
C ARG A 147 11.51 5.95 -10.16
N LEU A 148 12.15 4.87 -10.62
CA LEU A 148 11.95 4.37 -11.99
C LEU A 148 10.53 3.82 -12.20
N ALA A 149 9.97 3.10 -11.23
CA ALA A 149 8.58 2.67 -11.28
C ALA A 149 7.62 3.86 -11.41
N ALA A 150 7.84 4.93 -10.64
CA ALA A 150 7.06 6.15 -10.71
C ALA A 150 7.19 6.84 -12.09
N LEU A 151 8.40 6.93 -12.64
CA LEU A 151 8.68 7.52 -13.94
C LEU A 151 8.03 6.72 -15.10
N MET A 152 8.01 5.40 -14.99
CA MET A 152 7.46 4.48 -15.99
C MET A 152 5.97 4.14 -15.77
N HIS A 153 5.34 4.68 -14.72
CA HIS A 153 3.95 4.35 -14.35
C HIS A 153 3.71 2.85 -14.16
N LEU A 154 4.59 2.19 -13.44
CA LEU A 154 4.47 0.76 -13.19
C LEU A 154 3.64 0.50 -11.94
N HIS A 155 2.67 -0.39 -12.04
CA HIS A 155 1.92 -0.86 -10.89
C HIS A 155 2.76 -1.87 -10.10
N VAL A 156 3.47 -1.40 -9.08
CA VAL A 156 4.22 -2.20 -8.11
C VAL A 156 3.75 -1.83 -6.72
N ILE A 157 3.45 -2.81 -5.88
CA ILE A 157 3.02 -2.59 -4.49
C ILE A 157 4.21 -2.81 -3.57
N TYR A 158 4.67 -1.75 -2.92
CA TYR A 158 5.72 -1.79 -1.91
C TYR A 158 5.10 -1.93 -0.53
N ILE A 159 5.42 -3.02 0.18
CA ILE A 159 4.92 -3.33 1.52
C ILE A 159 6.05 -3.00 2.49
N TRP A 160 5.97 -1.85 3.15
CA TRP A 160 6.99 -1.39 4.09
C TRP A 160 6.47 -1.43 5.50
N THR A 161 6.99 -2.37 6.29
CA THR A 161 6.61 -2.55 7.69
C THR A 161 7.61 -1.87 8.64
N HIS A 162 7.32 -1.87 9.96
CA HIS A 162 8.13 -1.16 10.94
C HIS A 162 8.14 0.35 10.66
N ASP A 163 6.93 0.93 10.63
CA ASP A 163 6.61 2.26 10.11
C ASP A 163 7.24 3.43 10.87
N SER A 164 7.71 3.20 12.11
CA SER A 164 8.13 4.28 13.01
C SER A 164 9.09 3.80 14.09
N PHE A 165 9.18 4.51 15.21
CA PHE A 165 10.14 4.25 16.29
C PHE A 165 9.83 3.00 17.14
N ARG A 166 8.62 2.43 17.06
CA ARG A 166 8.21 1.24 17.85
C ARG A 166 8.61 -0.07 17.14
N VAL A 167 9.88 -0.17 16.74
CA VAL A 167 10.42 -1.35 16.05
C VAL A 167 10.95 -2.45 16.98
N GLY A 168 10.95 -2.23 18.30
CA GLY A 168 11.46 -3.16 19.29
C GLY A 168 12.95 -2.98 19.54
N GLU A 169 13.65 -4.07 19.83
CA GLU A 169 15.08 -4.11 20.11
C GLU A 169 16.00 -3.94 18.89
N ASP A 170 15.47 -3.84 17.69
CA ASP A 170 16.25 -3.63 16.46
C ASP A 170 17.09 -2.35 16.49
N GLY A 171 16.66 -1.35 17.26
CA GLY A 171 17.40 -0.14 17.54
C GLY A 171 17.45 0.90 16.42
N PRO A 172 18.33 1.91 16.50
CA PRO A 172 18.36 3.08 15.63
C PRO A 172 18.58 2.75 14.15
N THR A 173 19.29 1.66 13.85
CA THR A 173 19.56 1.23 12.47
C THR A 173 18.31 0.78 11.71
N HIS A 174 17.19 0.56 12.42
CA HIS A 174 15.94 0.05 11.87
C HIS A 174 14.78 1.04 12.01
N GLN A 175 15.03 2.23 12.55
CA GLN A 175 14.01 3.25 12.82
C GLN A 175 13.91 4.24 11.65
N PRO A 176 12.81 4.25 10.90
CA PRO A 176 12.58 5.25 9.87
C PRO A 176 12.20 6.59 10.53
N VAL A 177 12.94 7.66 10.24
CA VAL A 177 12.70 9.00 10.77
C VAL A 177 12.26 9.95 9.64
N GLU A 178 13.08 10.09 8.60
CA GLU A 178 12.82 10.95 7.44
C GLU A 178 12.09 10.22 6.30
N HIS A 179 11.98 8.90 6.36
CA HIS A 179 11.50 8.06 5.26
C HIS A 179 10.07 8.40 4.84
N GLU A 180 9.15 8.61 5.81
CA GLU A 180 7.78 8.99 5.47
C GLU A 180 7.75 10.33 4.72
N ALA A 181 8.48 11.34 5.20
CA ALA A 181 8.57 12.63 4.54
C ALA A 181 9.10 12.50 3.11
N GLN A 182 10.15 11.70 2.89
CA GLN A 182 10.72 11.47 1.56
C GLN A 182 9.73 10.81 0.61
N ILE A 183 9.00 9.80 1.06
CA ILE A 183 8.01 9.09 0.24
C ILE A 183 6.78 9.97 -0.03
N ARG A 184 6.32 10.76 0.96
CA ARG A 184 5.26 11.76 0.77
C ARG A 184 5.65 12.84 -0.24
N LEU A 185 6.91 13.27 -0.25
CA LEU A 185 7.41 14.19 -1.29
C LEU A 185 7.37 13.55 -2.68
N MET A 186 7.68 12.26 -2.81
CA MET A 186 7.49 11.53 -4.08
C MET A 186 6.02 11.49 -4.50
N GLU A 187 5.09 11.28 -3.56
CA GLU A 187 3.64 11.35 -3.82
C GLU A 187 3.21 12.73 -4.36
N HIS A 188 3.86 13.81 -3.91
CA HIS A 188 3.55 15.16 -4.37
C HIS A 188 4.01 15.44 -5.80
N LEU A 189 4.99 14.71 -6.32
CA LEU A 189 5.44 14.85 -7.69
C LEU A 189 4.33 14.47 -8.67
N LYS A 190 4.14 15.28 -9.70
CA LYS A 190 3.22 15.01 -10.79
C LYS A 190 3.97 14.62 -12.05
N ASN A 191 3.42 13.67 -12.78
CA ASN A 191 3.92 13.28 -14.08
C ASN A 191 3.50 14.29 -15.16
N HIS A 192 3.90 14.02 -16.41
CA HIS A 192 3.55 14.86 -17.58
C HIS A 192 2.05 14.91 -17.89
N ARG A 193 1.23 14.01 -17.31
CA ARG A 193 -0.24 14.02 -17.40
C ARG A 193 -0.91 14.79 -16.28
N GLY A 194 -0.13 15.34 -15.34
CA GLY A 194 -0.66 16.01 -14.16
C GLY A 194 -1.11 15.06 -13.03
N GLU A 195 -0.90 13.75 -13.17
CA GLU A 195 -1.23 12.73 -12.18
C GLU A 195 -0.10 12.59 -11.16
N ARG A 196 -0.42 12.22 -9.93
CA ARG A 196 0.59 11.93 -8.91
C ARG A 196 1.42 10.72 -9.30
N SER A 197 2.71 10.79 -9.07
CA SER A 197 3.67 9.73 -9.45
C SER A 197 3.51 8.45 -8.66
N MET A 198 2.91 8.51 -7.47
CA MET A 198 2.82 7.41 -6.51
C MET A 198 1.58 7.57 -5.63
N LEU A 199 1.04 6.48 -5.12
CA LEU A 199 0.06 6.45 -4.05
C LEU A 199 0.74 6.00 -2.76
N VAL A 200 0.61 6.80 -1.69
CA VAL A 200 1.17 6.49 -0.37
C VAL A 200 0.05 6.31 0.62
N LEU A 201 0.01 5.15 1.28
CA LEU A 201 -1.02 4.75 2.22
C LEU A 201 -0.38 4.31 3.55
N ARG A 202 -0.72 4.98 4.64
CA ARG A 202 -0.30 4.61 6.00
C ARG A 202 -1.54 4.41 6.88
N PRO A 203 -2.13 3.21 6.86
CA PRO A 203 -3.36 2.91 7.58
C PRO A 203 -3.16 2.90 9.10
N ALA A 204 -4.17 3.36 9.83
CA ALA A 204 -4.15 3.55 11.26
C ALA A 204 -4.71 2.36 12.05
N ASP A 205 -5.39 1.42 11.41
CA ASP A 205 -5.85 0.17 12.02
C ASP A 205 -6.05 -0.94 10.97
N GLY A 206 -6.55 -2.09 11.42
CA GLY A 206 -6.76 -3.24 10.56
C GLY A 206 -7.80 -3.02 9.46
N GLU A 207 -8.87 -2.27 9.73
CA GLU A 207 -9.93 -2.00 8.75
C GLU A 207 -9.49 -0.97 7.70
N GLU A 208 -8.73 0.04 8.10
CA GLU A 208 -8.04 0.90 7.13
C GLU A 208 -7.05 0.11 6.27
N THR A 209 -6.37 -0.90 6.83
CA THR A 209 -5.44 -1.75 6.07
C THR A 209 -6.17 -2.53 4.97
N VAL A 210 -7.36 -3.03 5.23
CA VAL A 210 -8.18 -3.70 4.19
C VAL A 210 -8.51 -2.72 3.07
N THR A 211 -8.95 -1.50 3.42
CA THR A 211 -9.26 -0.48 2.41
C THR A 211 -8.02 -0.02 1.64
N ALA A 212 -6.88 0.11 2.32
CA ALA A 212 -5.61 0.45 1.67
C ALA A 212 -5.20 -0.61 0.64
N TRP A 213 -5.36 -1.89 0.96
CA TRP A 213 -5.10 -2.97 0.01
C TRP A 213 -6.07 -3.00 -1.17
N LYS A 214 -7.36 -2.68 -0.96
CA LYS A 214 -8.32 -2.54 -2.06
C LYS A 214 -7.86 -1.47 -3.05
N LEU A 215 -7.48 -0.31 -2.55
CA LEU A 215 -6.95 0.76 -3.41
C LEU A 215 -5.63 0.35 -4.07
N ALA A 216 -4.74 -0.31 -3.32
CA ALA A 216 -3.44 -0.73 -3.84
C ALA A 216 -3.54 -1.71 -5.00
N ILE A 217 -4.48 -2.66 -4.95
CA ILE A 217 -4.60 -3.68 -5.99
C ILE A 217 -5.29 -3.14 -7.27
N GLU A 218 -6.10 -2.10 -7.15
CA GLU A 218 -6.85 -1.45 -8.24
C GLU A 218 -6.08 -0.29 -8.88
N GLU A 219 -4.97 0.13 -8.27
CA GLU A 219 -4.17 1.26 -8.74
C GLU A 219 -3.38 0.91 -10.03
N HIS A 220 -2.95 1.93 -10.75
CA HIS A 220 -2.16 1.79 -12.00
C HIS A 220 -0.77 2.45 -11.91
N ARG A 221 -0.37 2.91 -10.76
CA ARG A 221 0.92 3.54 -10.44
C ARG A 221 1.56 2.84 -9.23
N PRO A 222 2.81 3.15 -8.88
CA PRO A 222 3.43 2.57 -7.70
C PRO A 222 2.65 2.90 -6.43
N VAL A 223 2.50 1.92 -5.55
CA VAL A 223 1.83 2.07 -4.26
C VAL A 223 2.79 1.77 -3.12
N ALA A 224 2.84 2.62 -2.12
CA ALA A 224 3.50 2.38 -0.86
C ALA A 224 2.46 2.09 0.24
N LEU A 225 2.54 0.92 0.85
CA LEU A 225 1.81 0.54 2.06
C LEU A 225 2.78 0.61 3.24
N ILE A 226 2.62 1.59 4.12
CA ILE A 226 3.47 1.80 5.29
C ILE A 226 2.73 1.26 6.52
N LEU A 227 3.27 0.19 7.11
CA LEU A 227 2.55 -0.65 8.07
C LEU A 227 3.27 -0.74 9.42
N SER A 228 2.52 -0.69 10.51
CA SER A 228 3.06 -0.78 11.86
C SER A 228 3.61 -2.17 12.20
N ARG A 229 4.66 -2.20 13.01
CA ARG A 229 5.12 -3.42 13.68
C ARG A 229 4.33 -3.71 14.95
N GLN A 230 4.10 -2.68 15.76
CA GLN A 230 3.38 -2.77 17.03
C GLN A 230 1.87 -2.92 16.80
N ASN A 231 1.20 -3.49 17.77
CA ASN A 231 -0.24 -3.51 17.82
C ASN A 231 -0.78 -2.09 18.02
N ILE A 232 -1.90 -1.80 17.40
CA ILE A 232 -2.59 -0.51 17.45
C ILE A 232 -4.04 -0.80 17.81
N LYS A 233 -4.62 -0.03 18.73
CA LYS A 233 -6.05 -0.09 19.03
C LYS A 233 -6.86 0.30 17.80
N ASN A 234 -7.94 -0.40 17.55
CA ASN A 234 -8.87 -0.03 16.51
C ASN A 234 -9.41 1.39 16.76
N LEU A 235 -9.57 2.13 15.68
CA LEU A 235 -10.20 3.45 15.77
C LEU A 235 -11.69 3.31 16.10
N PRO A 236 -12.28 4.29 16.78
CA PRO A 236 -13.71 4.31 17.04
C PRO A 236 -14.50 4.44 15.72
N ALA A 237 -15.74 4.04 15.76
CA ALA A 237 -16.72 4.26 14.70
C ALA A 237 -17.74 5.31 15.17
N LEU A 238 -18.09 6.27 14.31
CA LEU A 238 -19.01 7.36 14.65
C LEU A 238 -20.48 6.96 14.42
N ASN A 239 -20.80 6.44 13.24
CA ASN A 239 -22.21 6.24 12.81
C ASN A 239 -22.45 4.85 12.18
N HIS A 240 -21.39 4.17 11.72
CA HIS A 240 -21.46 2.90 11.00
C HIS A 240 -20.46 1.91 11.59
N SER A 241 -20.38 0.71 11.05
CA SER A 241 -19.30 -0.21 11.44
C SER A 241 -17.92 0.37 11.12
N ARG A 242 -16.89 -0.03 11.88
CA ARG A 242 -15.53 0.46 11.64
C ARG A 242 -15.06 0.20 10.20
N ARG A 243 -15.45 -0.96 9.62
CA ARG A 243 -15.15 -1.31 8.22
C ARG A 243 -15.78 -0.36 7.21
N GLU A 244 -17.03 0.02 7.43
CA GLU A 244 -17.71 0.98 6.54
C GLU A 244 -17.09 2.38 6.64
N GLU A 245 -16.72 2.81 7.84
CA GLU A 245 -16.06 4.11 8.02
C GLU A 245 -14.63 4.11 7.48
N ALA A 246 -13.89 3.01 7.61
CA ALA A 246 -12.56 2.85 7.03
C ALA A 246 -12.57 2.98 5.50
N ALA A 247 -13.68 2.72 4.82
CA ALA A 247 -13.80 2.95 3.38
C ALA A 247 -13.57 4.42 2.98
N GLN A 248 -13.74 5.37 3.92
CA GLN A 248 -13.42 6.78 3.69
C GLN A 248 -11.93 7.06 3.51
N LEU A 249 -11.06 6.10 3.82
CA LEU A 249 -9.63 6.16 3.49
C LEU A 249 -9.43 6.50 2.00
N SER A 250 -10.32 6.06 1.12
CA SER A 250 -10.29 6.41 -0.31
C SER A 250 -10.33 7.92 -0.60
N LYS A 251 -10.77 8.73 0.37
CA LYS A 251 -10.74 10.21 0.30
C LYS A 251 -9.43 10.80 0.83
N GLY A 252 -8.55 9.97 1.38
CA GLY A 252 -7.22 10.35 1.87
C GLY A 252 -7.17 10.87 3.29
N ALA A 253 -8.24 11.49 3.79
CA ALA A 253 -8.41 11.86 5.19
C ALA A 253 -9.90 11.90 5.54
N TYR A 254 -10.24 11.56 6.79
CA TYR A 254 -11.61 11.59 7.28
C TYR A 254 -11.66 11.70 8.82
N ILE A 255 -12.83 12.07 9.33
CA ILE A 255 -13.03 12.31 10.76
C ILE A 255 -13.26 10.95 11.47
N VAL A 256 -12.54 10.69 12.56
CA VAL A 256 -12.66 9.49 13.39
C VAL A 256 -13.18 9.77 14.81
N VAL A 257 -13.02 11.02 15.29
CA VAL A 257 -13.69 11.55 16.49
C VAL A 257 -14.20 12.93 16.13
N ASP A 258 -15.44 13.24 16.44
CA ASP A 258 -16.03 14.53 16.08
C ASP A 258 -16.60 15.28 17.29
N ALA A 259 -16.57 16.61 17.18
CA ALA A 259 -17.25 17.54 18.04
C ALA A 259 -17.91 18.63 17.18
N ALA A 260 -19.14 19.01 17.50
CA ALA A 260 -19.90 19.98 16.69
C ALA A 260 -19.20 21.33 16.53
N LYS A 261 -18.45 21.77 17.54
CA LYS A 261 -17.62 22.99 17.53
C LYS A 261 -16.25 22.67 18.13
N PRO A 262 -15.33 22.05 17.39
CA PRO A 262 -14.05 21.68 17.94
C PRO A 262 -13.21 22.92 18.25
N ALA A 263 -12.62 22.95 19.45
CA ALA A 263 -11.63 23.95 19.82
C ALA A 263 -10.30 23.67 19.10
N VAL A 264 -10.02 22.40 18.83
CA VAL A 264 -8.82 21.96 18.10
C VAL A 264 -9.15 20.78 17.18
N VAL A 265 -8.54 20.77 16.01
CA VAL A 265 -8.49 19.62 15.12
C VAL A 265 -7.12 19.00 15.21
N MET A 266 -7.06 17.72 15.61
CA MET A 266 -5.82 16.96 15.69
C MET A 266 -5.78 15.92 14.57
N LEU A 267 -4.65 15.79 13.88
CA LEU A 267 -4.52 14.92 12.72
C LEU A 267 -3.22 14.12 12.76
N ALA A 268 -3.29 12.90 12.28
CA ALA A 268 -2.16 11.99 12.17
C ALA A 268 -2.41 10.94 11.08
N SER A 269 -1.37 10.18 10.74
CA SER A 269 -1.46 8.96 9.93
C SER A 269 -0.93 7.76 10.72
N GLY A 270 -1.33 6.54 10.33
CA GLY A 270 -0.82 5.32 10.92
C GLY A 270 -1.06 5.22 12.42
N SER A 271 -0.07 4.71 13.13
CA SER A 271 -0.17 4.41 14.57
C SER A 271 -0.43 5.62 15.46
N GLU A 272 -0.10 6.82 15.02
CA GLU A 272 -0.26 8.04 15.79
C GLU A 272 -1.74 8.46 15.92
N VAL A 273 -2.63 7.98 15.04
CA VAL A 273 -4.07 8.30 15.13
C VAL A 273 -4.68 7.74 16.43
N ALA A 274 -4.35 6.49 16.79
CA ALA A 274 -4.81 5.89 18.04
C ALA A 274 -4.32 6.68 19.27
N THR A 275 -3.08 7.18 19.22
CA THR A 275 -2.53 8.06 20.28
C THR A 275 -3.34 9.37 20.41
N LEU A 276 -3.75 9.96 19.27
CA LEU A 276 -4.59 11.16 19.29
C LEU A 276 -6.00 10.87 19.82
N VAL A 277 -6.58 9.70 19.53
CA VAL A 277 -7.88 9.29 20.06
C VAL A 277 -7.82 9.17 21.59
N GLU A 278 -6.78 8.53 22.14
CA GLU A 278 -6.55 8.47 23.59
C GLU A 278 -6.34 9.86 24.20
N GLY A 279 -5.59 10.72 23.51
CA GLY A 279 -5.39 12.12 23.93
C GLY A 279 -6.69 12.94 23.93
N ALA A 280 -7.57 12.72 22.93
CA ALA A 280 -8.86 13.38 22.86
C ALA A 280 -9.78 13.02 24.04
N GLU A 281 -9.73 11.78 24.53
CA GLU A 281 -10.47 11.37 25.73
C GLU A 281 -10.01 12.13 26.98
N LEU A 282 -8.70 12.40 27.10
CA LEU A 282 -8.15 13.20 28.21
C LEU A 282 -8.56 14.66 28.11
N LEU A 283 -8.45 15.26 26.91
CA LEU A 283 -8.86 16.65 26.67
C LEU A 283 -10.36 16.86 26.88
N SER A 284 -11.18 15.88 26.51
CA SER A 284 -12.62 15.91 26.74
C SER A 284 -12.97 15.98 28.25
N LYS A 285 -12.23 15.32 29.11
CA LYS A 285 -12.40 15.40 30.57
C LYS A 285 -12.10 16.80 31.11
N GLU A 286 -11.23 17.54 30.43
CA GLU A 286 -10.91 18.94 30.74
C GLU A 286 -11.90 19.93 30.07
N GLY A 287 -12.95 19.43 29.43
CA GLY A 287 -13.96 20.24 28.72
C GLY A 287 -13.53 20.79 27.37
N ILE A 288 -12.45 20.29 26.81
CA ILE A 288 -11.92 20.72 25.51
C ILE A 288 -12.52 19.86 24.41
N ALA A 289 -13.30 20.47 23.52
CA ALA A 289 -13.89 19.79 22.37
C ALA A 289 -12.86 19.54 21.27
N VAL A 290 -12.66 18.28 20.91
CA VAL A 290 -11.60 17.85 19.98
C VAL A 290 -12.22 17.13 18.77
N ARG A 291 -11.69 17.41 17.59
CA ARG A 291 -11.88 16.57 16.39
C ARG A 291 -10.60 15.85 16.07
N ILE A 292 -10.67 14.53 15.83
CA ILE A 292 -9.54 13.73 15.36
C ILE A 292 -9.78 13.35 13.90
N VAL A 293 -8.74 13.51 13.09
CA VAL A 293 -8.72 13.19 11.67
C VAL A 293 -7.63 12.14 11.39
N SER A 294 -8.03 11.01 10.82
CA SER A 294 -7.09 10.07 10.21
C SER A 294 -6.70 10.56 8.82
N VAL A 295 -5.39 10.61 8.53
CA VAL A 295 -4.83 11.07 7.24
C VAL A 295 -3.97 9.95 6.62
N PRO A 296 -4.54 8.82 6.23
CA PRO A 296 -3.79 7.71 5.66
C PRO A 296 -3.11 8.04 4.32
N SER A 297 -3.63 9.02 3.55
CA SER A 297 -3.02 9.49 2.30
C SER A 297 -3.19 11.00 2.10
N GLU A 298 -2.11 11.74 2.26
CA GLU A 298 -2.11 13.18 2.03
C GLU A 298 -2.43 13.53 0.56
N GLY A 299 -1.88 12.75 -0.37
CA GLY A 299 -2.09 12.97 -1.79
C GLY A 299 -3.56 12.86 -2.19
N LEU A 300 -4.24 11.80 -1.78
CA LEU A 300 -5.67 11.63 -2.04
C LEU A 300 -6.51 12.74 -1.41
N PHE A 301 -6.16 13.18 -0.19
CA PHE A 301 -6.89 14.25 0.48
C PHE A 301 -6.70 15.61 -0.21
N ARG A 302 -5.48 15.93 -0.66
CA ARG A 302 -5.19 17.17 -1.40
C ARG A 302 -5.91 17.24 -2.74
N ASP A 303 -6.23 16.08 -3.33
CA ASP A 303 -6.97 15.99 -4.60
C ASP A 303 -8.50 16.04 -4.41
N GLN A 304 -8.99 16.01 -3.16
CA GLN A 304 -10.43 16.18 -2.88
C GLN A 304 -10.91 17.61 -3.18
N PRO A 305 -12.22 17.78 -3.47
CA PRO A 305 -12.83 19.12 -3.58
C PRO A 305 -12.58 19.96 -2.32
N LYS A 306 -12.41 21.27 -2.48
CA LYS A 306 -12.18 22.20 -1.35
C LYS A 306 -13.29 22.16 -0.30
N SER A 307 -14.54 21.93 -0.71
CA SER A 307 -15.67 21.75 0.20
C SER A 307 -15.46 20.57 1.15
N TYR A 308 -15.01 19.41 0.62
CA TYR A 308 -14.69 18.25 1.44
C TYR A 308 -13.51 18.52 2.38
N GLN A 309 -12.42 19.12 1.85
CA GLN A 309 -11.27 19.48 2.68
C GLN A 309 -11.67 20.39 3.85
N GLN A 310 -12.56 21.36 3.62
CA GLN A 310 -13.06 22.27 4.67
C GLN A 310 -14.01 21.58 5.65
N THR A 311 -14.76 20.59 5.22
CA THR A 311 -15.57 19.76 6.14
C THR A 311 -14.69 19.01 7.12
N VAL A 312 -13.60 18.40 6.64
CA VAL A 312 -12.65 17.65 7.47
C VAL A 312 -11.78 18.57 8.32
N LEU A 313 -11.24 19.63 7.72
CA LEU A 313 -10.34 20.61 8.33
C LEU A 313 -10.96 22.03 8.23
N PRO A 314 -11.88 22.40 9.14
CA PRO A 314 -12.57 23.67 9.09
C PRO A 314 -11.59 24.86 9.22
N GLN A 315 -11.93 25.97 8.58
CA GLN A 315 -11.15 27.19 8.69
C GLN A 315 -11.33 27.85 10.07
N GLY A 316 -10.29 28.54 10.53
CA GLY A 316 -10.34 29.28 11.79
C GLY A 316 -10.22 28.42 13.05
N VAL A 317 -10.09 27.09 12.93
CA VAL A 317 -9.84 26.19 14.05
C VAL A 317 -8.35 25.87 14.14
N VAL A 318 -7.80 25.85 15.35
CA VAL A 318 -6.41 25.46 15.61
C VAL A 318 -6.21 24.01 15.15
N ARG A 319 -5.11 23.76 14.47
CA ARG A 319 -4.75 22.42 13.96
C ARG A 319 -3.45 21.96 14.60
N TYR A 320 -3.44 20.69 15.01
CA TYR A 320 -2.27 20.03 15.58
C TYR A 320 -2.00 18.74 14.83
N GLY A 321 -0.82 18.63 14.21
CA GLY A 321 -0.36 17.41 13.54
C GLY A 321 0.56 16.61 14.46
N LEU A 322 0.34 15.30 14.55
CA LEU A 322 1.22 14.38 15.28
C LEU A 322 1.88 13.43 14.27
N THR A 323 3.20 13.36 14.30
CA THR A 323 3.98 12.40 13.53
C THR A 323 5.17 11.91 14.35
N SER A 324 5.55 10.65 14.15
CA SER A 324 6.78 10.07 14.71
C SER A 324 8.04 10.37 13.89
N GLY A 325 7.86 10.93 12.70
CA GLY A 325 8.94 11.33 11.79
C GLY A 325 9.08 12.84 11.66
N LEU A 326 9.57 13.30 10.53
CA LEU A 326 9.73 14.73 10.24
C LEU A 326 8.38 15.37 9.87
N PRO A 327 8.00 16.51 10.48
CA PRO A 327 6.69 17.15 10.27
C PRO A 327 6.61 18.00 9.01
N VAL A 328 7.36 17.67 7.96
CA VAL A 328 7.51 18.52 6.77
C VAL A 328 6.35 18.40 5.78
N THR A 329 5.50 17.38 5.91
CA THR A 329 4.38 17.13 5.01
C THR A 329 3.02 17.34 5.68
N LEU A 330 2.90 17.03 6.93
CA LEU A 330 1.70 17.29 7.75
C LEU A 330 1.55 18.76 8.13
#